data_66c09cd99af07f4c25ecac70c9bd4514
#
_entry.id   66c09cd99af07f4c25ecac70c9bd4514
#
_cell.length_a   1.000
_cell.length_b   1.000
_cell.length_c   1.000
_cell.angle_alpha   90.00
_cell.angle_beta   90.00
_cell.angle_gamma   90.00
#
_symmetry.space_group_name_H-M   'P 1'
#
loop_
_entity.id
_entity.type
_entity.pdbx_description
1 polymer ?
#
loop_
_entity_poly.entity_id
_entity_poly.type
_entity_poly.pdbx_seq_one_letter_code
_entity_poly.pdbx_strand_id
1 'polypeptide(L)'
;MTLRQELGFEITESLLDEHNHKLKSTKKAVFDLLEEMYAIVPKDFTGKVVDLEDALCNYYTAIKREYYEAGSNIDTLVQRNCEKEVAEKVARIERKNIV
;
A
#
# COMPACT_ATOMS: atom_id res chain seq x y z
N MET A 1 12.15 -6.49 -4.36
CA MET A 1 12.45 -6.57 -2.90
C MET A 1 13.59 -7.55 -2.64
N THR A 2 14.38 -7.30 -1.60
CA THR A 2 15.38 -8.26 -1.13
C THR A 2 14.71 -9.45 -0.44
N LEU A 3 15.44 -10.55 -0.22
CA LEU A 3 14.91 -11.71 0.50
C LEU A 3 14.45 -11.33 1.91
N ARG A 4 15.21 -10.48 2.60
CA ARG A 4 14.84 -9.98 3.95
C ARG A 4 13.53 -9.19 3.91
N GLN A 5 13.34 -8.34 2.90
CA GLN A 5 12.10 -7.60 2.71
C GLN A 5 10.93 -8.52 2.37
N GLU A 6 11.15 -9.55 1.55
CA GLU A 6 10.11 -10.54 1.23
C GLU A 6 9.63 -11.28 2.48
N LEU A 7 10.56 -11.75 3.33
CA LEU A 7 10.21 -12.41 4.58
C LEU A 7 9.50 -11.47 5.55
N GLY A 8 10.00 -10.25 5.69
CA GLY A 8 9.37 -9.23 6.52
C GLY A 8 7.97 -8.86 6.02
N PHE A 9 7.78 -8.77 4.71
CA PHE A 9 6.49 -8.53 4.10
C PHE A 9 5.48 -9.62 4.44
N GLU A 10 5.85 -10.89 4.29
CA GLU A 10 4.98 -12.02 4.60
C GLU A 10 4.56 -12.04 6.07
N ILE A 11 5.50 -11.80 6.97
CA ILE A 11 5.22 -11.75 8.42
C ILE A 11 4.29 -10.58 8.74
N THR A 12 4.58 -9.39 8.21
CA THR A 12 3.78 -8.19 8.43
C THR A 12 2.37 -8.34 7.88
N GLU A 13 2.24 -8.89 6.67
CA GLU A 13 0.94 -9.15 6.05
C GLU A 13 0.09 -10.08 6.91
N SER A 14 0.69 -11.18 7.38
CA SER A 14 0.00 -12.15 8.22
C SER A 14 -0.46 -11.53 9.54
N LEU A 15 0.40 -10.77 10.21
CA LEU A 15 0.08 -10.10 11.47
C LEU A 15 -1.02 -9.05 11.31
N LEU A 16 -0.94 -8.23 10.26
CA LEU A 16 -1.94 -7.20 10.00
C LEU A 16 -3.28 -7.78 9.60
N ASP A 17 -3.29 -8.82 8.76
CA ASP A 17 -4.53 -9.49 8.35
C ASP A 17 -5.23 -10.16 9.53
N GLU A 18 -4.48 -10.69 10.50
CA GLU A 18 -5.05 -11.33 11.68
C GLU A 18 -5.50 -10.36 12.77
N HIS A 19 -4.73 -9.29 13.01
CA HIS A 19 -4.88 -8.44 14.18
C HIS A 19 -5.38 -7.04 13.91
N ASN A 20 -5.29 -6.54 12.68
CA ASN A 20 -5.80 -5.21 12.35
C ASN A 20 -7.31 -5.27 12.05
N HIS A 21 -8.09 -4.84 13.03
CA HIS A 21 -9.55 -4.87 12.94
C HIS A 21 -10.12 -4.05 11.79
N LYS A 22 -9.54 -2.89 11.49
CA LYS A 22 -9.98 -2.02 10.40
C LYS A 22 -9.74 -2.65 9.02
N LEU A 23 -8.56 -3.24 8.82
CA LEU A 23 -8.25 -3.95 7.57
C LEU A 23 -9.15 -5.16 7.39
N LYS A 24 -9.38 -5.92 8.46
CA LYS A 24 -10.22 -7.09 8.45
C LYS A 24 -11.68 -6.76 8.10
N SER A 25 -12.23 -5.70 8.69
CA SER A 25 -13.61 -5.28 8.45
C SER A 25 -13.80 -4.69 7.04
N THR A 26 -12.86 -3.91 6.54
CA THR A 26 -12.91 -3.37 5.17
C THR A 26 -12.77 -4.48 4.11
N LYS A 27 -11.88 -5.42 4.33
CA LYS A 27 -11.72 -6.59 3.47
C LYS A 27 -13.01 -7.40 3.42
N LYS A 28 -13.62 -7.65 4.59
CA LYS A 28 -14.90 -8.37 4.69
C LYS A 28 -15.99 -7.66 3.90
N ALA A 29 -16.10 -6.34 4.01
CA ALA A 29 -17.10 -5.56 3.28
C ALA A 29 -16.95 -5.72 1.76
N VAL A 30 -15.73 -5.71 1.23
CA VAL A 30 -15.48 -5.92 -0.20
C VAL A 30 -15.93 -7.32 -0.64
N PHE A 31 -15.56 -8.35 0.09
CA PHE A 31 -15.92 -9.73 -0.25
C PHE A 31 -17.42 -10.01 -0.08
N ASP A 32 -18.07 -9.43 0.92
CA ASP A 32 -19.52 -9.53 1.11
C ASP A 32 -20.27 -8.92 -0.09
N LEU A 33 -19.80 -7.76 -0.59
CA LEU A 33 -20.39 -7.14 -1.79
C LEU A 33 -20.15 -7.99 -3.04
N LEU A 34 -18.99 -8.61 -3.19
CA LEU A 34 -18.71 -9.52 -4.29
C LEU A 34 -19.65 -10.74 -4.25
N GLU A 35 -19.88 -11.31 -3.07
CA GLU A 35 -20.86 -12.41 -2.92
C GLU A 35 -22.27 -11.98 -3.32
N GLU A 36 -22.71 -10.79 -2.92
CA GLU A 36 -23.98 -10.23 -3.34
C GLU A 36 -24.05 -10.08 -4.87
N MET A 37 -22.99 -9.60 -5.49
CA MET A 37 -22.92 -9.49 -6.96
C MET A 37 -23.04 -10.85 -7.63
N TYR A 38 -22.35 -11.87 -7.13
CA TYR A 38 -22.48 -13.23 -7.67
C TYR A 38 -23.92 -13.77 -7.61
N ALA A 39 -24.66 -13.40 -6.56
CA ALA A 39 -26.03 -13.85 -6.37
C ALA A 39 -27.04 -13.19 -7.33
N ILE A 40 -26.80 -11.94 -7.73
CA ILE A 40 -27.76 -11.15 -8.55
C ILE A 40 -27.38 -11.07 -10.02
N VAL A 41 -26.13 -11.32 -10.38
CA VAL A 41 -25.67 -11.21 -11.76
C VAL A 41 -26.13 -12.43 -12.57
N PRO A 42 -26.66 -12.24 -13.79
CA PRO A 42 -26.98 -13.36 -14.68
C PRO A 42 -25.74 -14.22 -14.96
N LYS A 43 -25.95 -15.51 -15.18
CA LYS A 43 -24.85 -16.48 -15.40
C LYS A 43 -23.88 -16.07 -16.50
N ASP A 44 -24.37 -15.41 -17.55
CA ASP A 44 -23.54 -14.94 -18.66
C ASP A 44 -22.52 -13.85 -18.25
N PHE A 45 -22.77 -13.17 -17.13
CA PHE A 45 -21.93 -12.09 -16.62
C PHE A 45 -21.05 -12.52 -15.41
N THR A 46 -21.18 -13.76 -14.95
CA THR A 46 -20.41 -14.24 -13.80
C THR A 46 -18.90 -14.14 -14.04
N GLY A 47 -18.45 -14.36 -15.28
CA GLY A 47 -17.04 -14.22 -15.66
C GLY A 47 -16.51 -12.81 -15.44
N LYS A 48 -17.33 -11.78 -15.63
CA LYS A 48 -16.93 -10.39 -15.36
C LYS A 48 -16.75 -10.11 -13.88
N VAL A 49 -17.55 -10.72 -13.03
CA VAL A 49 -17.41 -10.60 -11.57
C VAL A 49 -16.13 -11.30 -11.10
N VAL A 50 -15.82 -12.46 -11.66
CA VAL A 50 -14.55 -13.16 -11.41
C VAL A 50 -13.36 -12.29 -11.82
N ASP A 51 -13.41 -11.67 -13.00
CA ASP A 51 -12.35 -10.77 -13.48
C ASP A 51 -12.17 -9.57 -12.54
N LEU A 52 -13.27 -9.00 -12.05
CA LEU A 52 -13.24 -7.91 -11.07
C LEU A 52 -12.60 -8.35 -9.75
N GLU A 53 -12.97 -9.52 -9.25
CA GLU A 53 -12.38 -10.07 -8.03
C GLU A 53 -10.88 -10.27 -8.18
N ASP A 54 -10.45 -10.87 -9.29
CA ASP A 54 -9.03 -11.08 -9.59
C ASP A 54 -8.28 -9.76 -9.70
N ALA A 55 -8.85 -8.78 -10.39
CA ALA A 55 -8.26 -7.44 -10.52
C ALA A 55 -8.14 -6.74 -9.17
N LEU A 56 -9.15 -6.83 -8.31
CA LEU A 56 -9.12 -6.27 -6.96
C LEU A 56 -8.05 -6.94 -6.09
N CYS A 57 -7.93 -8.26 -6.14
CA CYS A 57 -6.91 -8.99 -5.41
C CYS A 57 -5.51 -8.60 -5.88
N ASN A 58 -5.29 -8.48 -7.17
CA ASN A 58 -4.00 -8.05 -7.74
C ASN A 58 -3.67 -6.61 -7.36
N TYR A 59 -4.63 -5.72 -7.44
CA TYR A 59 -4.47 -4.32 -7.02
C TYR A 59 -4.12 -4.20 -5.54
N TYR A 60 -4.84 -4.92 -4.70
CA TYR A 60 -4.61 -4.95 -3.25
C TYR A 60 -3.21 -5.48 -2.91
N THR A 61 -2.79 -6.56 -3.56
CA THR A 61 -1.45 -7.12 -3.38
C THR A 61 -0.36 -6.15 -3.83
N ALA A 62 -0.54 -5.50 -4.97
CA ALA A 62 0.41 -4.51 -5.48
C ALA A 62 0.55 -3.33 -4.52
N ILE A 63 -0.56 -2.79 -4.02
CA ILE A 63 -0.54 -1.70 -3.03
C ILE A 63 0.22 -2.12 -1.77
N LYS A 64 -0.08 -3.28 -1.21
CA LYS A 64 0.59 -3.76 0.00
C LYS A 64 2.10 -3.85 -0.19
N ARG A 65 2.53 -4.42 -1.31
CA ARG A 65 3.96 -4.58 -1.62
C ARG A 65 4.67 -3.24 -1.78
N GLU A 66 4.07 -2.32 -2.52
CA GLU A 66 4.65 -1.00 -2.75
C GLU A 66 4.77 -0.20 -1.45
N TYR A 67 3.74 -0.19 -0.62
CA TYR A 67 3.78 0.49 0.67
C TYR A 67 4.75 -0.16 1.64
N TYR A 68 4.82 -1.48 1.67
CA TYR A 68 5.78 -2.17 2.51
C TYR A 68 7.22 -1.87 2.09
N GLU A 69 7.50 -1.91 0.80
CA GLU A 69 8.84 -1.61 0.27
C GLU A 69 9.24 -0.17 0.59
N ALA A 70 8.34 0.78 0.39
CA ALA A 70 8.55 2.17 0.77
C ALA A 70 8.80 2.30 2.29
N GLY A 71 8.00 1.61 3.11
CA GLY A 71 8.15 1.62 4.57
C GLY A 71 9.46 1.00 5.05
N SER A 72 9.92 -0.07 4.41
CA SER A 72 11.19 -0.72 4.76
C SER A 72 12.41 0.13 4.37
N ASN A 73 12.23 1.12 3.49
CA ASN A 73 13.25 2.07 3.09
C ASN A 73 13.03 3.46 3.70
N ILE A 74 12.18 3.55 4.72
CA ILE A 74 11.75 4.85 5.28
C ILE A 74 12.92 5.68 5.81
N ASP A 75 13.90 5.07 6.41
CA ASP A 75 15.07 5.79 6.92
C ASP A 75 15.81 6.51 5.80
N THR A 76 15.97 5.86 4.66
CA THR A 76 16.56 6.46 3.46
C THR A 76 15.70 7.60 2.92
N LEU A 77 14.39 7.42 2.87
CA LEU A 77 13.46 8.45 2.41
C LEU A 77 13.44 9.65 3.35
N VAL A 78 13.40 9.40 4.66
CA VAL A 78 13.45 10.45 5.68
C VAL A 78 14.79 11.20 5.60
N GLN A 79 15.88 10.50 5.46
CA GLN A 79 17.21 11.10 5.31
C GLN A 79 17.29 12.00 4.08
N ARG A 80 16.80 11.54 2.93
CA ARG A 80 16.76 12.35 1.70
C ARG A 80 15.93 13.62 1.87
N ASN A 81 14.77 13.53 2.52
CA ASN A 81 13.95 14.69 2.80
C ASN A 81 14.62 15.67 3.76
N CYS A 82 15.27 15.18 4.81
CA CYS A 82 16.01 16.00 5.74
C CYS A 82 17.17 16.71 5.07
N GLU A 83 17.93 16.02 4.23
CA GLU A 83 19.03 16.62 3.46
C GLU A 83 18.53 17.73 2.54
N LYS A 84 17.40 17.49 1.85
CA LYS A 84 16.78 18.49 0.99
C LYS A 84 16.34 19.71 1.76
N GLU A 85 15.67 19.53 2.91
CA GLU A 85 15.23 20.62 3.77
C GLU A 85 16.39 21.44 4.31
N VAL A 86 17.46 20.79 4.73
CA VAL A 86 18.68 21.46 5.20
C VAL A 86 19.30 22.27 4.07
N ALA A 87 19.42 21.70 2.88
CA ALA A 87 19.95 22.41 1.72
C ALA A 87 19.11 23.64 1.37
N GLU A 88 17.78 23.54 1.42
CA GLU A 88 16.88 24.67 1.18
C GLU A 88 17.04 25.77 2.24
N LYS A 89 17.18 25.40 3.50
CA LYS A 89 17.39 26.34 4.60
C LYS A 89 18.73 27.07 4.48
N VAL A 90 19.79 26.35 4.15
CA VAL A 90 21.12 26.94 3.92
C VAL A 90 21.07 27.94 2.75
N ALA A 91 20.43 27.55 1.64
CA ALA A 91 20.28 28.43 0.49
C ALA A 91 19.51 29.72 0.84
N ARG A 92 18.48 29.64 1.69
CA ARG A 92 17.75 30.82 2.16
C ARG A 92 18.62 31.75 3.00
N ILE A 93 19.42 31.20 3.90
CA ILE A 93 20.34 31.95 4.75
C ILE A 93 21.39 32.66 3.89
N GLU A 94 21.99 31.97 2.93
CA GLU A 94 22.96 32.56 2.01
C GLU A 94 22.36 33.71 1.20
N ARG A 95 21.13 33.56 0.70
CA ARG A 95 20.44 34.65 0.01
C ARG A 95 20.21 35.88 0.87
N LYS A 96 19.91 35.69 2.14
CA LYS A 96 19.73 36.80 3.09
C LYS A 96 21.05 37.51 3.38
N ASN A 97 22.16 36.79 3.36
CA ASN A 97 23.48 37.36 3.67
C ASN A 97 24.11 38.09 2.48
N ILE A 98 23.58 37.91 1.28
CA ILE A 98 24.05 38.59 0.08
C ILE A 98 23.48 40.04 -0.05
N VAL A 99 22.46 40.35 0.69
CA VAL A 99 21.86 41.68 0.74
C VAL A 99 22.60 42.59 1.74
#